data_3392b91dcb9c58fcbc2a6cf3f75b2a6b
#
_entry.id   3392b91dcb9c58fcbc2a6cf3f75b2a6b
#
_cell.length_a   1.000
_cell.length_b   1.000
_cell.length_c   1.000
_cell.angle_alpha   90.00
_cell.angle_beta   90.00
_cell.angle_gamma   90.00
#
_symmetry.space_group_name_H-M   'P 1'
#
loop_
_entity.id
_entity.type
_entity.pdbx_description
1 polymer ?
#
loop_
_entity_poly.entity_id
_entity_poly.type
_entity_poly.pdbx_seq_one_letter_code
_entity_poly.pdbx_strand_id
1 'polypeptide(L)'
;TKEASVQQQQQQQQQQQQQENQDHDGGGDDQDHGSMTMEKTDVSNILKLQLENKKELQRAGVLFNKKPKKGIKELERIGVLLPDKQTTQQRAYAIAQFLRNTSNLEKEKVGEYIGHGDDEEMELVRTEYTNTFSLEGRSMVSSLRMFLGKFRLPGEAQQIDRILQTFARRVFESSGDSKHFATEDVAYLLSFSIIMLNTDLHSPNIK
;
A
#
# COMPACT_ATOMS: atom_id res chain seq x y z
N THR A 1 -29.47 49.30 -6.98
CA THR A 1 -29.70 48.07 -7.73
C THR A 1 -28.44 47.20 -7.62
N LYS A 2 -28.59 45.92 -7.38
CA LYS A 2 -27.50 44.96 -7.05
C LYS A 2 -26.32 44.93 -8.06
N GLU A 3 -26.59 45.26 -9.30
CA GLU A 3 -25.54 45.25 -10.37
C GLU A 3 -24.51 46.36 -10.22
N ALA A 4 -24.90 47.54 -9.75
CA ALA A 4 -24.00 48.66 -9.52
C ALA A 4 -23.00 48.41 -8.38
N SER A 5 -23.41 47.65 -7.36
CA SER A 5 -22.59 47.28 -6.21
C SER A 5 -21.50 46.23 -6.58
N VAL A 6 -21.78 45.32 -7.51
CA VAL A 6 -20.87 44.29 -7.98
C VAL A 6 -19.79 44.92 -8.88
N GLN A 7 -20.15 45.85 -9.75
CA GLN A 7 -19.20 46.58 -10.59
C GLN A 7 -18.24 47.45 -9.77
N GLN A 8 -18.75 48.08 -8.69
CA GLN A 8 -17.93 48.90 -7.81
C GLN A 8 -16.92 48.06 -7.00
N GLN A 9 -17.27 46.83 -6.57
CA GLN A 9 -16.37 45.91 -5.94
C GLN A 9 -15.28 45.36 -6.87
N GLN A 10 -15.62 45.07 -8.12
CA GLN A 10 -14.64 44.64 -9.13
C GLN A 10 -13.62 45.70 -9.48
N GLN A 11 -14.03 46.98 -9.55
CA GLN A 11 -13.14 48.11 -9.78
C GLN A 11 -12.18 48.36 -8.61
N GLN A 12 -12.63 48.17 -7.37
CA GLN A 12 -11.76 48.30 -6.18
C GLN A 12 -10.72 47.19 -6.11
N GLN A 13 -11.04 45.95 -6.49
CA GLN A 13 -10.09 44.85 -6.53
C GLN A 13 -9.01 45.03 -7.62
N GLN A 14 -9.38 45.61 -8.76
CA GLN A 14 -8.40 45.91 -9.83
C GLN A 14 -7.44 47.04 -9.45
N GLN A 15 -7.90 48.02 -8.68
CA GLN A 15 -7.04 49.11 -8.20
C GLN A 15 -6.07 48.64 -7.11
N GLN A 16 -6.47 47.70 -6.25
CA GLN A 16 -5.56 47.10 -5.24
C GLN A 16 -4.44 46.27 -5.87
N GLN A 17 -4.75 45.50 -6.92
CA GLN A 17 -3.74 44.73 -7.65
C GLN A 17 -2.75 45.57 -8.43
N GLN A 18 -3.10 46.79 -8.82
CA GLN A 18 -2.20 47.73 -9.50
C GLN A 18 -1.26 48.48 -8.53
N GLN A 19 -1.65 48.65 -7.28
CA GLN A 19 -0.80 49.26 -6.26
C GLN A 19 0.26 48.28 -5.71
N GLU A 20 -0.05 46.99 -5.58
CA GLU A 20 0.92 45.98 -5.13
C GLU A 20 2.07 45.74 -6.13
N ASN A 21 1.86 46.05 -7.43
CA ASN A 21 2.88 45.86 -8.46
C ASN A 21 3.83 47.08 -8.65
N GLN A 22 3.62 48.18 -7.95
CA GLN A 22 4.47 49.39 -8.08
C GLN A 22 5.53 49.57 -6.95
N ASP A 23 5.43 48.81 -5.89
CA ASP A 23 6.37 48.91 -4.76
C ASP A 23 7.54 47.92 -4.83
N HIS A 24 7.79 47.27 -5.97
CA HIS A 24 8.83 46.26 -6.10
C HIS A 24 9.86 46.58 -7.19
N ASP A 25 10.30 47.88 -7.28
CA ASP A 25 11.50 48.23 -8.08
C ASP A 25 12.38 49.21 -7.29
N GLY A 26 13.43 48.65 -6.68
CA GLY A 26 14.43 49.46 -5.91
C GLY A 26 15.57 48.64 -5.38
N GLY A 27 16.53 48.30 -6.22
CA GLY A 27 17.97 48.34 -5.98
C GLY A 27 18.60 47.44 -4.91
N GLY A 28 19.56 46.62 -5.33
CA GLY A 28 20.61 46.12 -4.47
C GLY A 28 21.22 44.80 -4.90
N ASP A 29 22.26 44.85 -5.76
CA ASP A 29 23.20 43.75 -5.98
C ASP A 29 23.84 43.34 -4.64
N ASP A 30 23.47 42.16 -4.14
CA ASP A 30 24.31 41.38 -3.23
C ASP A 30 24.22 39.91 -3.62
N GLN A 31 25.36 39.36 -4.06
CA GLN A 31 25.58 38.01 -4.51
C GLN A 31 25.35 37.05 -3.34
N ASP A 32 24.16 36.41 -3.28
CA ASP A 32 23.90 35.30 -2.35
C ASP A 32 24.36 33.98 -2.97
N HIS A 33 25.65 33.64 -2.78
CA HIS A 33 26.21 32.33 -3.06
C HIS A 33 25.87 31.28 -1.97
N GLY A 34 25.07 31.63 -0.95
CA GLY A 34 24.75 30.77 0.18
C GLY A 34 23.55 29.83 -0.03
N SER A 35 22.57 30.21 -0.85
CA SER A 35 21.30 29.49 -1.00
C SER A 35 21.43 28.16 -1.77
N MET A 36 22.29 28.11 -2.77
CA MET A 36 22.39 26.94 -3.64
C MET A 36 23.16 25.75 -3.05
N THR A 37 23.95 25.99 -2.00
CA THR A 37 24.69 24.94 -1.27
C THR A 37 23.84 24.27 -0.19
N MET A 38 22.90 24.98 0.42
CA MET A 38 21.98 24.42 1.43
C MET A 38 21.00 23.42 0.81
N GLU A 39 20.37 23.74 -0.30
CA GLU A 39 19.44 22.82 -1.00
C GLU A 39 20.10 21.51 -1.44
N LYS A 40 21.33 21.56 -1.96
CA LYS A 40 22.07 20.34 -2.39
C LYS A 40 22.45 19.44 -1.21
N THR A 41 22.79 20.04 -0.07
CA THR A 41 23.13 19.30 1.15
C THR A 41 21.90 18.62 1.73
N ASP A 42 20.74 19.27 1.73
CA ASP A 42 19.49 18.71 2.23
C ASP A 42 19.01 17.54 1.35
N VAL A 43 19.04 17.68 0.03
CA VAL A 43 18.71 16.60 -0.91
C VAL A 43 19.65 15.42 -0.73
N SER A 44 20.96 15.63 -0.55
CA SER A 44 21.95 14.57 -0.31
C SER A 44 21.66 13.81 1.00
N ASN A 45 21.28 14.53 2.06
CA ASN A 45 20.94 13.92 3.36
C ASN A 45 19.63 13.13 3.28
N ILE A 46 18.61 13.64 2.59
CA ILE A 46 17.36 12.94 2.35
C ILE A 46 17.61 11.64 1.57
N LEU A 47 18.42 11.69 0.50
CA LEU A 47 18.77 10.49 -0.28
C LEU A 47 19.55 9.46 0.54
N LYS A 48 20.49 9.89 1.38
CA LYS A 48 21.21 8.98 2.29
C LYS A 48 20.25 8.29 3.25
N LEU A 49 19.36 9.05 3.89
CA LEU A 49 18.36 8.51 4.82
C LEU A 49 17.42 7.50 4.13
N GLN A 50 16.97 7.80 2.90
CA GLN A 50 16.16 6.87 2.11
C GLN A 50 16.92 5.59 1.76
N LEU A 51 18.21 5.69 1.43
CA LEU A 51 19.05 4.53 1.14
C LEU A 51 19.31 3.66 2.38
N GLU A 52 19.53 4.27 3.53
CA GLU A 52 19.69 3.58 4.81
C GLU A 52 18.40 2.84 5.20
N ASN A 53 17.26 3.53 5.15
CA ASN A 53 15.95 2.92 5.39
C ASN A 53 15.69 1.74 4.44
N LYS A 54 16.05 1.87 3.18
CA LYS A 54 15.93 0.79 2.19
C LYS A 54 16.79 -0.43 2.54
N LYS A 55 18.04 -0.22 2.98
CA LYS A 55 18.95 -1.31 3.41
C LYS A 55 18.42 -2.02 4.64
N GLU A 56 17.91 -1.29 5.61
CA GLU A 56 17.30 -1.86 6.82
C GLU A 56 16.06 -2.68 6.50
N LEU A 57 15.17 -2.20 5.63
CA LEU A 57 14.01 -2.96 5.15
C LEU A 57 14.44 -4.23 4.39
N GLN A 58 15.49 -4.16 3.58
CA GLN A 58 16.04 -5.35 2.90
C GLN A 58 16.60 -6.37 3.90
N ARG A 59 17.27 -5.91 4.95
CA ARG A 59 17.74 -6.77 6.05
C ARG A 59 16.57 -7.44 6.78
N ALA A 60 15.52 -6.69 7.09
CA ALA A 60 14.30 -7.26 7.65
C ALA A 60 13.71 -8.33 6.73
N GLY A 61 13.71 -8.11 5.41
CA GLY A 61 13.29 -9.10 4.41
C GLY A 61 14.14 -10.40 4.43
N VAL A 62 15.46 -10.29 4.53
CA VAL A 62 16.34 -11.47 4.67
C VAL A 62 16.05 -12.25 5.94
N LEU A 63 15.77 -11.55 7.05
CA LEU A 63 15.41 -12.19 8.31
C LEU A 63 14.01 -12.81 8.26
N PHE A 64 13.07 -12.18 7.55
CA PHE A 64 11.73 -12.69 7.31
C PHE A 64 11.76 -14.01 6.52
N ASN A 65 12.55 -14.10 5.46
CA ASN A 65 12.70 -15.32 4.67
C ASN A 65 13.25 -16.49 5.52
N LYS A 66 14.15 -16.21 6.45
CA LYS A 66 14.62 -17.23 7.40
C LYS A 66 13.55 -17.66 8.39
N LYS A 67 12.85 -16.70 8.97
CA LYS A 67 11.74 -16.89 9.92
C LYS A 67 10.91 -15.60 9.99
N PRO A 68 9.64 -15.61 9.58
CA PRO A 68 8.80 -14.41 9.54
C PRO A 68 8.83 -13.59 10.83
N LYS A 69 8.71 -14.23 11.99
CA LYS A 69 8.81 -13.57 13.31
C LYS A 69 10.10 -12.76 13.52
N LYS A 70 11.23 -13.19 12.93
CA LYS A 70 12.48 -12.43 13.03
C LYS A 70 12.47 -11.17 12.16
N GLY A 71 11.86 -11.24 10.98
CA GLY A 71 11.68 -10.07 10.12
C GLY A 71 10.78 -9.03 10.79
N ILE A 72 9.67 -9.46 11.40
CA ILE A 72 8.76 -8.55 12.14
C ILE A 72 9.47 -7.88 13.32
N LYS A 73 10.24 -8.63 14.12
CA LYS A 73 11.07 -8.04 15.19
C LYS A 73 12.10 -7.03 14.67
N GLU A 74 12.66 -7.27 13.50
CA GLU A 74 13.58 -6.30 12.89
C GLU A 74 12.85 -5.01 12.49
N LEU A 75 11.60 -5.08 12.00
CA LEU A 75 10.77 -3.90 11.75
C LEU A 75 10.49 -3.10 13.03
N GLU A 76 10.32 -3.76 14.16
CA GLU A 76 10.21 -3.10 15.47
C GLU A 76 11.54 -2.41 15.85
N ARG A 77 12.67 -3.10 15.69
CA ARG A 77 13.99 -2.55 15.99
C ARG A 77 14.31 -1.28 15.19
N ILE A 78 13.95 -1.24 13.92
CA ILE A 78 14.21 -0.10 13.04
C ILE A 78 13.10 0.98 13.11
N GLY A 79 12.11 0.83 14.00
CA GLY A 79 11.07 1.82 14.24
C GLY A 79 9.98 1.90 13.19
N VAL A 80 9.84 0.91 12.30
CA VAL A 80 8.71 0.78 11.37
C VAL A 80 7.46 0.31 12.12
N LEU A 81 7.64 -0.62 13.06
CA LEU A 81 6.60 -1.07 13.98
C LEU A 81 6.91 -0.53 15.37
N LEU A 82 5.92 0.14 15.96
CA LEU A 82 6.02 0.76 17.28
C LEU A 82 4.92 0.18 18.21
N PRO A 83 5.21 -0.93 18.94
CA PRO A 83 4.21 -1.68 19.71
C PRO A 83 3.38 -0.80 20.65
N ASP A 84 4.03 0.16 21.32
CA ASP A 84 3.39 1.01 22.33
C ASP A 84 2.76 2.30 21.77
N LYS A 85 2.95 2.59 20.48
CA LYS A 85 2.52 3.87 19.85
C LYS A 85 1.59 3.69 18.67
N GLN A 86 1.45 2.48 18.15
CA GLN A 86 0.59 2.17 17.00
C GLN A 86 -0.61 1.34 17.44
N THR A 87 -1.77 1.61 16.85
CA THR A 87 -2.92 0.70 16.96
C THR A 87 -2.66 -0.60 16.21
N THR A 88 -3.41 -1.65 16.51
CA THR A 88 -3.34 -2.94 15.77
C THR A 88 -3.54 -2.72 14.27
N GLN A 89 -4.47 -1.86 13.87
CA GLN A 89 -4.71 -1.48 12.48
C GLN A 89 -3.48 -0.82 11.83
N GLN A 90 -2.83 0.12 12.51
CA GLN A 90 -1.63 0.78 11.99
C GLN A 90 -0.45 -0.18 11.84
N ARG A 91 -0.29 -1.11 12.78
CA ARG A 91 0.71 -2.18 12.69
C ARG A 91 0.44 -3.10 11.53
N ALA A 92 -0.81 -3.56 11.38
CA ALA A 92 -1.24 -4.43 10.28
C ALA A 92 -0.99 -3.77 8.91
N TYR A 93 -1.33 -2.49 8.77
CA TYR A 93 -1.04 -1.71 7.57
C TYR A 93 0.47 -1.65 7.27
N ALA A 94 1.31 -1.34 8.26
CA ALA A 94 2.77 -1.26 8.08
C ALA A 94 3.37 -2.62 7.68
N ILE A 95 2.89 -3.72 8.28
CA ILE A 95 3.28 -5.08 7.90
C ILE A 95 2.87 -5.39 6.45
N ALA A 96 1.63 -5.08 6.09
CA ALA A 96 1.12 -5.28 4.73
C ALA A 96 1.95 -4.52 3.68
N GLN A 97 2.31 -3.27 3.96
CA GLN A 97 3.19 -2.46 3.10
C GLN A 97 4.60 -3.07 2.98
N PHE A 98 5.16 -3.57 4.08
CA PHE A 98 6.44 -4.29 4.05
C PHE A 98 6.36 -5.54 3.16
N LEU A 99 5.34 -6.38 3.35
CA LEU A 99 5.14 -7.60 2.55
C LEU A 99 4.94 -7.29 1.05
N ARG A 100 4.29 -6.17 0.74
CA ARG A 100 3.96 -5.78 -0.63
C ARG A 100 5.14 -5.18 -1.39
N ASN A 101 5.94 -4.35 -0.71
CA ASN A 101 6.92 -3.47 -1.34
C ASN A 101 8.37 -3.97 -1.21
N THR A 102 8.64 -4.95 -0.34
CA THR A 102 9.99 -5.50 -0.19
C THR A 102 10.26 -6.54 -1.29
N SER A 103 11.25 -6.25 -2.14
CA SER A 103 11.47 -6.98 -3.40
C SER A 103 12.04 -8.39 -3.27
N ASN A 104 12.68 -8.72 -2.16
CA ASN A 104 13.42 -9.98 -1.94
C ASN A 104 12.72 -10.95 -0.98
N LEU A 105 11.41 -10.78 -0.76
CA LEU A 105 10.66 -11.74 0.06
C LEU A 105 10.37 -13.02 -0.73
N GLU A 106 10.58 -14.16 -0.07
CA GLU A 106 10.21 -15.47 -0.59
C GLU A 106 8.70 -15.64 -0.60
N LYS A 107 8.15 -15.95 -1.77
CA LYS A 107 6.70 -16.07 -1.97
C LYS A 107 6.05 -17.08 -1.04
N GLU A 108 6.74 -18.18 -0.75
CA GLU A 108 6.30 -19.21 0.21
C GLU A 108 6.16 -18.62 1.60
N LYS A 109 7.17 -17.86 2.06
CA LYS A 109 7.16 -17.26 3.40
C LYS A 109 6.09 -16.18 3.55
N VAL A 110 5.82 -15.44 2.48
CA VAL A 110 4.69 -14.48 2.48
C VAL A 110 3.36 -15.23 2.62
N GLY A 111 3.13 -16.28 1.82
CA GLY A 111 1.90 -17.07 1.88
C GLY A 111 1.70 -17.77 3.22
N GLU A 112 2.75 -18.41 3.77
CA GLU A 112 2.72 -18.99 5.11
C GLU A 112 2.37 -17.94 6.17
N TYR A 113 2.95 -16.75 6.09
CA TYR A 113 2.73 -15.69 7.07
C TYR A 113 1.31 -15.14 7.03
N ILE A 114 0.81 -14.74 5.86
CA ILE A 114 -0.56 -14.19 5.74
C ILE A 114 -1.64 -15.25 5.98
N GLY A 115 -1.36 -16.53 5.75
CA GLY A 115 -2.26 -17.64 6.07
C GLY A 115 -2.27 -18.03 7.55
N HIS A 116 -1.23 -17.64 8.31
CA HIS A 116 -1.05 -18.06 9.69
C HIS A 116 -1.98 -17.28 10.64
N GLY A 117 -2.45 -17.98 11.69
CA GLY A 117 -3.24 -17.37 12.76
C GLY A 117 -4.64 -16.93 12.34
N ASP A 118 -5.50 -16.87 13.33
CA ASP A 118 -6.89 -16.42 13.27
C ASP A 118 -7.18 -15.32 14.31
N ASP A 119 -6.10 -14.78 14.91
CA ASP A 119 -6.19 -13.62 15.79
C ASP A 119 -6.46 -12.33 15.00
N GLU A 120 -6.94 -11.31 15.71
CA GLU A 120 -7.35 -10.02 15.15
C GLU A 120 -6.21 -9.33 14.35
N GLU A 121 -4.98 -9.38 14.86
CA GLU A 121 -3.85 -8.74 14.16
C GLU A 121 -3.60 -9.40 12.80
N MET A 122 -3.63 -10.73 12.74
CA MET A 122 -3.41 -11.46 11.49
C MET A 122 -4.56 -11.30 10.50
N GLU A 123 -5.80 -11.19 10.96
CA GLU A 123 -6.95 -10.87 10.11
C GLU A 123 -6.79 -9.48 9.49
N LEU A 124 -6.40 -8.50 10.28
CA LEU A 124 -6.12 -7.14 9.79
C LEU A 124 -4.94 -7.11 8.80
N VAL A 125 -3.86 -7.86 9.07
CA VAL A 125 -2.73 -7.97 8.14
C VAL A 125 -3.16 -8.56 6.79
N ARG A 126 -3.98 -9.62 6.79
CA ARG A 126 -4.52 -10.20 5.54
C ARG A 126 -5.38 -9.19 4.80
N THR A 127 -6.25 -8.49 5.50
CA THR A 127 -7.13 -7.47 4.95
C THR A 127 -6.31 -6.34 4.33
N GLU A 128 -5.38 -5.76 5.09
CA GLU A 128 -4.52 -4.68 4.62
C GLU A 128 -3.62 -5.10 3.46
N TYR A 129 -3.07 -6.33 3.50
CA TYR A 129 -2.30 -6.85 2.39
C TYR A 129 -3.15 -6.99 1.12
N THR A 130 -4.38 -7.49 1.25
CA THR A 130 -5.31 -7.63 0.12
C THR A 130 -5.73 -6.26 -0.42
N ASN A 131 -5.91 -5.27 0.44
CA ASN A 131 -6.21 -3.88 0.06
C ASN A 131 -5.09 -3.20 -0.75
N THR A 132 -3.86 -3.71 -0.71
CA THR A 132 -2.78 -3.19 -1.58
C THR A 132 -2.97 -3.50 -3.08
N PHE A 133 -3.97 -4.29 -3.44
CA PHE A 133 -4.25 -4.66 -4.83
C PHE A 133 -5.42 -3.85 -5.37
N SER A 134 -5.24 -3.24 -6.54
CA SER A 134 -6.31 -2.55 -7.28
C SER A 134 -7.16 -3.59 -8.01
N LEU A 135 -8.30 -3.98 -7.43
CA LEU A 135 -9.18 -5.02 -7.96
C LEU A 135 -10.38 -4.45 -8.74
N GLU A 136 -10.63 -3.16 -8.63
CA GLU A 136 -11.75 -2.46 -9.24
C GLU A 136 -11.79 -2.68 -10.77
N GLY A 137 -12.97 -3.02 -11.30
CA GLY A 137 -13.20 -3.22 -12.73
C GLY A 137 -12.50 -4.45 -13.33
N ARG A 138 -11.94 -5.35 -12.52
CA ARG A 138 -11.27 -6.57 -12.98
C ARG A 138 -12.18 -7.78 -12.90
N SER A 139 -12.02 -8.72 -13.85
CA SER A 139 -12.63 -10.03 -13.74
C SER A 139 -12.02 -10.83 -12.57
N MET A 140 -12.76 -11.79 -12.02
CA MET A 140 -12.30 -12.69 -10.95
C MET A 140 -10.97 -13.37 -11.29
N VAL A 141 -10.84 -13.91 -12.50
CA VAL A 141 -9.60 -14.59 -12.96
C VAL A 141 -8.41 -13.63 -12.99
N SER A 142 -8.62 -12.39 -13.47
CA SER A 142 -7.56 -11.38 -13.51
C SER A 142 -7.14 -10.96 -12.10
N SER A 143 -8.09 -10.78 -11.20
CA SER A 143 -7.86 -10.45 -9.79
C SER A 143 -7.09 -11.56 -9.07
N LEU A 144 -7.50 -12.82 -9.24
CA LEU A 144 -6.79 -13.97 -8.67
C LEU A 144 -5.36 -14.10 -9.19
N ARG A 145 -5.13 -13.96 -10.50
CA ARG A 145 -3.78 -14.01 -11.07
C ARG A 145 -2.89 -12.93 -10.49
N MET A 146 -3.40 -11.71 -10.35
CA MET A 146 -2.65 -10.60 -9.79
C MET A 146 -2.32 -10.85 -8.32
N PHE A 147 -3.28 -11.32 -7.53
CA PHE A 147 -3.14 -11.60 -6.11
C PHE A 147 -2.16 -12.76 -5.87
N LEU A 148 -2.42 -13.94 -6.46
CA LEU A 148 -1.59 -15.14 -6.31
C LEU A 148 -0.22 -15.04 -7.00
N GLY A 149 -0.03 -14.08 -7.90
CA GLY A 149 1.28 -13.78 -8.50
C GLY A 149 2.32 -13.26 -7.51
N LYS A 150 1.90 -12.78 -6.33
CA LYS A 150 2.76 -12.13 -5.34
C LYS A 150 3.23 -13.04 -4.21
N PHE A 151 2.56 -14.16 -3.99
CA PHE A 151 2.93 -15.15 -2.99
C PHE A 151 2.56 -16.55 -3.49
N ARG A 152 2.89 -17.59 -2.73
CA ARG A 152 2.44 -18.96 -2.96
C ARG A 152 1.42 -19.33 -1.88
N LEU A 153 0.34 -20.00 -2.28
CA LEU A 153 -0.60 -20.54 -1.32
C LEU A 153 0.10 -21.54 -0.40
N PRO A 154 -0.14 -21.49 0.91
CA PRO A 154 0.38 -22.47 1.84
C PRO A 154 -0.20 -23.87 1.57
N GLY A 155 0.43 -24.91 2.12
CA GLY A 155 -0.05 -26.29 1.94
C GLY A 155 -1.21 -26.70 2.86
N GLU A 156 -1.57 -25.86 3.83
CA GLU A 156 -2.58 -26.15 4.84
C GLU A 156 -3.94 -25.58 4.44
N ALA A 157 -4.97 -26.42 4.38
CA ALA A 157 -6.29 -26.05 3.90
C ALA A 157 -6.91 -24.86 4.65
N GLN A 158 -6.78 -24.82 5.98
CA GLN A 158 -7.30 -23.70 6.79
C GLN A 158 -6.60 -22.38 6.49
N GLN A 159 -5.32 -22.40 6.16
CA GLN A 159 -4.58 -21.21 5.78
C GLN A 159 -5.02 -20.70 4.40
N ILE A 160 -5.24 -21.60 3.45
CA ILE A 160 -5.78 -21.27 2.14
C ILE A 160 -7.16 -20.64 2.28
N ASP A 161 -8.01 -21.26 3.11
CA ASP A 161 -9.37 -20.81 3.34
C ASP A 161 -9.41 -19.36 3.86
N ARG A 162 -8.66 -19.04 4.90
CA ARG A 162 -8.55 -17.67 5.44
C ARG A 162 -8.10 -16.64 4.41
N ILE A 163 -7.12 -16.99 3.58
CA ILE A 163 -6.63 -16.12 2.51
C ILE A 163 -7.73 -15.86 1.47
N LEU A 164 -8.44 -16.91 1.05
CA LEU A 164 -9.47 -16.81 0.03
C LEU A 164 -10.73 -16.11 0.52
N GLN A 165 -11.13 -16.28 1.77
CA GLN A 165 -12.24 -15.52 2.36
C GLN A 165 -11.93 -14.02 2.34
N THR A 166 -10.74 -13.60 2.80
CA THR A 166 -10.34 -12.20 2.76
C THR A 166 -10.28 -11.64 1.33
N PHE A 167 -9.76 -12.42 0.38
CA PHE A 167 -9.73 -12.04 -1.03
C PHE A 167 -11.14 -11.89 -1.61
N ALA A 168 -12.03 -12.84 -1.35
CA ALA A 168 -13.41 -12.83 -1.88
C ALA A 168 -14.19 -11.63 -1.34
N ARG A 169 -14.07 -11.30 -0.05
CA ARG A 169 -14.63 -10.09 0.56
C ARG A 169 -14.18 -8.85 -0.20
N ARG A 170 -12.88 -8.70 -0.41
CA ARG A 170 -12.33 -7.53 -1.11
C ARG A 170 -12.79 -7.44 -2.57
N VAL A 171 -12.88 -8.56 -3.29
CA VAL A 171 -13.41 -8.59 -4.67
C VAL A 171 -14.89 -8.19 -4.69
N PHE A 172 -15.66 -8.70 -3.74
CA PHE A 172 -17.09 -8.36 -3.61
C PHE A 172 -17.28 -6.88 -3.33
N GLU A 173 -16.54 -6.31 -2.37
CA GLU A 173 -16.57 -4.88 -2.04
C GLU A 173 -16.12 -3.99 -3.22
N SER A 174 -15.07 -4.41 -3.95
CA SER A 174 -14.54 -3.66 -5.09
C SER A 174 -15.43 -3.69 -6.34
N SER A 175 -16.44 -4.53 -6.36
CA SER A 175 -17.41 -4.63 -7.47
C SER A 175 -18.36 -3.43 -7.54
N GLY A 176 -18.49 -2.65 -6.46
CA GLY A 176 -19.35 -1.45 -6.42
C GLY A 176 -20.79 -1.75 -6.83
N ASP A 177 -21.40 -0.80 -7.52
CA ASP A 177 -22.79 -0.93 -8.03
C ASP A 177 -22.94 -1.97 -9.14
N SER A 178 -21.85 -2.38 -9.77
CA SER A 178 -21.83 -3.37 -10.87
C SER A 178 -22.07 -4.81 -10.41
N LYS A 179 -22.32 -5.05 -9.14
CA LYS A 179 -22.59 -6.34 -8.46
C LYS A 179 -22.38 -7.59 -9.32
N HIS A 180 -21.12 -7.91 -9.61
CA HIS A 180 -20.79 -9.12 -10.37
C HIS A 180 -21.10 -10.41 -9.60
N PHE A 181 -21.31 -10.29 -8.28
CA PHE A 181 -21.59 -11.40 -7.38
C PHE A 181 -22.82 -11.07 -6.52
N ALA A 182 -23.70 -12.04 -6.34
CA ALA A 182 -24.88 -11.87 -5.49
C ALA A 182 -24.51 -11.73 -4.00
N THR A 183 -23.48 -12.44 -3.54
CA THR A 183 -22.98 -12.42 -2.17
C THR A 183 -21.46 -12.62 -2.15
N GLU A 184 -20.83 -12.33 -1.00
CA GLU A 184 -19.43 -12.63 -0.73
C GLU A 184 -19.14 -14.14 -0.89
N ASP A 185 -20.05 -15.02 -0.43
CA ASP A 185 -19.93 -16.46 -0.54
C ASP A 185 -19.84 -16.94 -1.99
N VAL A 186 -20.56 -16.31 -2.90
CA VAL A 186 -20.47 -16.62 -4.34
C VAL A 186 -19.10 -16.27 -4.90
N ALA A 187 -18.55 -15.13 -4.49
CA ALA A 187 -17.18 -14.73 -4.87
C ALA A 187 -16.15 -15.71 -4.29
N TYR A 188 -16.33 -16.14 -3.04
CA TYR A 188 -15.47 -17.14 -2.40
C TYR A 188 -15.53 -18.49 -3.11
N LEU A 189 -16.72 -19.05 -3.32
CA LEU A 189 -16.89 -20.34 -4.00
C LEU A 189 -16.31 -20.34 -5.41
N LEU A 190 -16.50 -19.25 -6.16
CA LEU A 190 -15.90 -19.10 -7.48
C LEU A 190 -14.38 -19.06 -7.42
N SER A 191 -13.80 -18.30 -6.48
CA SER A 191 -12.35 -18.23 -6.28
C SER A 191 -11.75 -19.59 -5.98
N PHE A 192 -12.36 -20.30 -5.05
CA PHE A 192 -11.96 -21.64 -4.65
C PHE A 192 -12.06 -22.64 -5.83
N SER A 193 -13.17 -22.62 -6.57
CA SER A 193 -13.40 -23.49 -7.72
C SER A 193 -12.36 -23.26 -8.83
N ILE A 194 -12.00 -21.99 -9.11
CA ILE A 194 -10.96 -21.68 -10.11
C ILE A 194 -9.60 -22.23 -9.69
N ILE A 195 -9.26 -22.12 -8.40
CA ILE A 195 -7.98 -22.65 -7.89
C ILE A 195 -7.95 -24.17 -7.96
N MET A 196 -9.02 -24.83 -7.54
CA MET A 196 -9.14 -26.29 -7.62
C MET A 196 -9.04 -26.79 -9.06
N LEU A 197 -9.78 -26.19 -9.98
CA LEU A 197 -9.71 -26.52 -11.40
C LEU A 197 -8.30 -26.32 -11.97
N ASN A 198 -7.63 -25.22 -11.63
CA ASN A 198 -6.26 -24.99 -12.07
C ASN A 198 -5.28 -26.04 -11.50
N THR A 199 -5.48 -26.44 -10.24
CA THR A 199 -4.65 -27.47 -9.60
C THR A 199 -4.85 -28.83 -10.27
N ASP A 200 -6.08 -29.20 -10.55
CA ASP A 200 -6.42 -30.45 -11.23
C ASP A 200 -5.82 -30.50 -12.64
N LEU A 201 -5.99 -29.43 -13.42
CA LEU A 201 -5.47 -29.34 -14.79
C LEU A 201 -3.94 -29.41 -14.88
N HIS A 202 -3.25 -29.01 -13.85
CA HIS A 202 -1.78 -29.00 -13.80
C HIS A 202 -1.19 -30.06 -12.87
N SER A 203 -2.01 -30.94 -12.30
CA SER A 203 -1.55 -32.04 -11.47
C SER A 203 -0.86 -33.11 -12.32
N PRO A 204 0.38 -33.50 -11.97
CA PRO A 204 1.08 -34.57 -12.69
C PRO A 204 0.40 -35.95 -12.54
N ASN A 205 -0.54 -36.08 -11.61
CA ASN A 205 -1.21 -37.32 -11.29
C ASN A 205 -2.51 -37.57 -12.08
N ILE A 206 -2.98 -36.57 -12.86
CA ILE A 206 -4.14 -36.71 -13.74
C ILE A 206 -3.61 -36.93 -15.16
N LYS A 207 -3.63 -38.18 -15.59
CA LYS A 207 -3.35 -38.60 -16.98
C LYS A 207 -4.64 -38.83 -17.72
#